data_5cd392b5a9260ddf70fdd1b6a21a4d0f
#
_entry.id   5cd392b5a9260ddf70fdd1b6a21a4d0f
#
_cell.length_a   1.000
_cell.length_b   1.000
_cell.length_c   1.000
_cell.angle_alpha   90.00
_cell.angle_beta   90.00
_cell.angle_gamma   90.00
#
_symmetry.space_group_name_H-M   'P 1'
#
loop_
_entity.id
_entity.type
_entity.pdbx_description
1 polymer ?
#
loop_
_entity_poly.entity_id
_entity_poly.type
_entity_poly.pdbx_seq_one_letter_code
_entity_poly.pdbx_strand_id
1 'polypeptide(L)'
;FVSVPVIIAAKSLKIPSIVHESDVTPGLANKISLKFAKKIYTTFEDTLNYLPKDKADFVGATVREDLKTGDKHRGYQLTEFNNDKKVLLVMGGSLGSKKLNDIIRQNLETLQESYQVIHLTGKGLLDNSYVGTKDYIQFEFVKDDLTDLLAITDTVISRAGSNAIYEFLALRIPMLLIPLGLDQSRGDQIDNAKHFESKGFGKTILEDTLTENELKTQLREIETNRDDIIKQMQTYKESFTRQDLFQKIINDALSE
;
A
#
# COMPACT_ATOMS: atom_id res chain seq x y z
N PHE A 1 13.64 3.89 14.37
CA PHE A 1 14.46 4.21 15.56
C PHE A 1 15.96 4.01 15.30
N VAL A 2 16.35 3.01 14.53
CA VAL A 2 17.77 2.69 14.25
C VAL A 2 18.47 3.81 13.46
N SER A 3 17.76 4.57 12.64
CA SER A 3 18.33 5.65 11.83
C SER A 3 18.86 6.83 12.63
N VAL A 4 18.23 7.20 13.75
CA VAL A 4 18.61 8.40 14.52
C VAL A 4 20.07 8.39 15.00
N PRO A 5 20.56 7.35 15.70
CA PRO A 5 21.97 7.28 16.10
C PRO A 5 22.94 7.32 14.92
N VAL A 6 22.59 6.67 13.80
CA VAL A 6 23.42 6.65 12.58
C VAL A 6 23.52 8.05 11.98
N ILE A 7 22.41 8.79 11.90
CA ILE A 7 22.39 10.16 11.36
C ILE A 7 23.21 11.13 12.25
N ILE A 8 23.11 10.98 13.58
CA ILE A 8 23.91 11.79 14.53
C ILE A 8 25.39 11.48 14.35
N ALA A 9 25.78 10.21 14.27
CA ALA A 9 27.16 9.81 14.04
C ALA A 9 27.69 10.33 12.69
N ALA A 10 26.90 10.20 11.62
CA ALA A 10 27.25 10.73 10.31
C ALA A 10 27.53 12.25 10.37
N LYS A 11 26.65 13.00 11.05
CA LYS A 11 26.84 14.44 11.24
C LYS A 11 28.13 14.77 11.97
N SER A 12 28.50 14.03 13.04
CA SER A 12 29.74 14.24 13.78
C SER A 12 30.99 13.99 12.93
N LEU A 13 30.87 13.06 11.96
CA LEU A 13 31.93 12.73 11.00
C LEU A 13 31.87 13.59 9.72
N LYS A 14 31.02 14.62 9.66
CA LYS A 14 30.77 15.46 8.48
C LYS A 14 30.34 14.69 7.23
N ILE A 15 29.68 13.55 7.40
CA ILE A 15 29.10 12.76 6.30
C ILE A 15 27.70 13.28 6.03
N PRO A 16 27.39 13.74 4.80
CA PRO A 16 26.05 14.20 4.46
C PRO A 16 25.06 13.04 4.53
N SER A 17 23.89 13.31 5.11
CA SER A 17 22.84 12.31 5.27
C SER A 17 21.55 12.81 4.66
N ILE A 18 20.85 11.93 3.93
CA ILE A 18 19.52 12.17 3.39
C ILE A 18 18.59 11.16 4.06
N VAL A 19 17.43 11.62 4.54
CA VAL A 19 16.40 10.77 5.13
C VAL A 19 15.18 10.77 4.24
N HIS A 20 14.34 9.74 4.37
CA HIS A 20 13.12 9.59 3.59
C HIS A 20 11.92 9.41 4.51
N GLU A 21 10.82 10.11 4.21
CA GLU A 21 9.53 9.92 4.85
C GLU A 21 8.56 9.31 3.86
N SER A 22 8.02 8.16 4.23
CA SER A 22 7.12 7.39 3.39
C SER A 22 5.64 7.63 3.68
N ASP A 23 5.30 8.24 4.82
CA ASP A 23 3.93 8.48 5.24
C ASP A 23 3.54 9.96 5.10
N VAL A 24 2.24 10.25 5.10
CA VAL A 24 1.73 11.64 5.01
C VAL A 24 2.23 12.48 6.18
N THR A 25 2.24 11.92 7.40
CA THR A 25 2.71 12.62 8.60
C THR A 25 4.09 12.14 9.02
N PRO A 26 5.09 13.07 9.20
CA PRO A 26 6.44 12.66 9.53
C PRO A 26 6.55 11.95 10.87
N GLY A 27 7.23 10.80 10.87
CA GLY A 27 7.50 10.03 12.08
C GLY A 27 8.50 10.71 13.01
N LEU A 28 8.44 10.35 14.32
CA LEU A 28 9.33 10.92 15.34
C LEU A 28 10.82 10.75 14.98
N ALA A 29 11.19 9.60 14.45
CA ALA A 29 12.57 9.35 14.02
C ALA A 29 13.01 10.33 12.94
N ASN A 30 12.18 10.61 11.94
CA ASN A 30 12.48 11.58 10.89
C ASN A 30 12.48 13.02 11.43
N LYS A 31 11.55 13.38 12.33
CA LYS A 31 11.55 14.70 13.00
C LYS A 31 12.86 14.96 13.78
N ILE A 32 13.40 13.94 14.46
CA ILE A 32 14.68 14.05 15.15
C ILE A 32 15.84 14.11 14.15
N SER A 33 15.86 13.19 13.19
CA SER A 33 16.91 13.06 12.17
C SER A 33 17.06 14.32 11.32
N LEU A 34 15.96 15.03 11.05
CA LEU A 34 15.95 16.25 10.24
C LEU A 34 16.83 17.36 10.80
N LYS A 35 17.08 17.40 12.14
CA LYS A 35 17.99 18.36 12.77
C LYS A 35 19.45 18.15 12.32
N PHE A 36 19.82 16.95 11.95
CA PHE A 36 21.17 16.52 11.62
C PHE A 36 21.34 16.18 10.14
N ALA A 37 20.26 15.77 9.46
CA ALA A 37 20.26 15.45 8.05
C ALA A 37 20.41 16.71 7.18
N LYS A 38 21.00 16.53 6.01
CA LYS A 38 21.11 17.55 4.97
C LYS A 38 19.78 17.77 4.27
N LYS A 39 19.08 16.67 3.90
CA LYS A 39 17.81 16.68 3.19
C LYS A 39 16.85 15.61 3.75
N ILE A 40 15.57 15.86 3.54
CA ILE A 40 14.51 14.86 3.70
C ILE A 40 13.67 14.77 2.41
N TYR A 41 13.53 13.57 1.90
CA TYR A 41 12.66 13.29 0.77
C TYR A 41 11.31 12.77 1.26
N THR A 42 10.24 13.10 0.54
CA THR A 42 8.88 12.69 0.91
C THR A 42 8.20 11.92 -0.21
N THR A 43 7.47 10.88 0.17
CA THR A 43 6.61 10.11 -0.74
C THR A 43 5.31 10.86 -1.06
N PHE A 44 4.76 11.59 -0.09
CA PHE A 44 3.56 12.41 -0.27
C PHE A 44 3.95 13.89 -0.40
N GLU A 45 3.31 14.58 -1.33
CA GLU A 45 3.51 16.03 -1.49
C GLU A 45 3.01 16.79 -0.25
N ASP A 46 1.88 16.36 0.33
CA ASP A 46 1.28 16.99 1.50
C ASP A 46 2.20 16.94 2.73
N THR A 47 3.16 16.00 2.78
CA THR A 47 4.16 15.91 3.85
C THR A 47 5.05 17.15 3.92
N LEU A 48 5.25 17.85 2.81
CA LEU A 48 6.00 19.11 2.78
C LEU A 48 5.43 20.18 3.71
N ASN A 49 4.11 20.15 3.98
CA ASN A 49 3.47 21.10 4.89
C ASN A 49 3.95 20.98 6.35
N TYR A 50 4.55 19.84 6.72
CA TYR A 50 5.06 19.55 8.07
C TYR A 50 6.57 19.74 8.21
N LEU A 51 7.27 20.14 7.13
CA LEU A 51 8.72 20.11 7.03
C LEU A 51 9.30 21.47 6.65
N PRO A 52 10.56 21.77 7.03
CA PRO A 52 11.25 22.97 6.57
C PRO A 52 11.46 22.95 5.04
N LYS A 53 11.05 24.02 4.37
CA LYS A 53 11.08 24.14 2.91
C LYS A 53 12.49 24.07 2.30
N ASP A 54 13.50 24.48 3.05
CA ASP A 54 14.91 24.46 2.63
C ASP A 54 15.54 23.07 2.66
N LYS A 55 14.93 22.13 3.39
CA LYS A 55 15.45 20.77 3.55
C LYS A 55 14.58 19.68 2.92
N ALA A 56 13.33 19.97 2.63
CA ALA A 56 12.36 18.96 2.20
C ALA A 56 12.09 19.02 0.70
N ASP A 57 12.19 17.88 0.04
CA ASP A 57 11.85 17.74 -1.37
C ASP A 57 10.83 16.58 -1.56
N PHE A 58 9.78 16.84 -2.34
CA PHE A 58 8.88 15.80 -2.80
C PHE A 58 9.54 14.99 -3.92
N VAL A 59 9.57 13.67 -3.76
CA VAL A 59 10.14 12.75 -4.76
C VAL A 59 9.11 11.71 -5.23
N GLY A 60 7.97 11.61 -4.55
CA GLY A 60 6.95 10.60 -4.85
C GLY A 60 7.33 9.20 -4.37
N ALA A 61 6.53 8.22 -4.74
CA ALA A 61 6.79 6.82 -4.46
C ALA A 61 7.68 6.19 -5.52
N THR A 62 8.63 5.38 -5.08
CA THR A 62 9.40 4.52 -5.98
C THR A 62 8.72 3.16 -6.08
N VAL A 63 7.99 2.97 -7.16
CA VAL A 63 7.28 1.71 -7.44
C VAL A 63 8.22 0.73 -8.14
N ARG A 64 8.08 -0.57 -7.86
CA ARG A 64 8.87 -1.62 -8.49
C ARG A 64 8.54 -1.71 -10.00
N GLU A 65 9.54 -1.80 -10.84
CA GLU A 65 9.37 -1.87 -12.31
C GLU A 65 8.72 -3.18 -12.76
N ASP A 66 8.97 -4.28 -12.03
CA ASP A 66 8.45 -5.61 -12.33
C ASP A 66 6.94 -5.76 -12.07
N LEU A 67 6.31 -4.84 -11.35
CA LEU A 67 4.86 -4.91 -11.09
C LEU A 67 4.00 -4.97 -12.35
N LYS A 68 4.43 -4.32 -13.42
CA LYS A 68 3.70 -4.27 -14.69
C LYS A 68 3.98 -5.48 -15.62
N THR A 69 4.84 -6.40 -15.20
CA THR A 69 5.24 -7.57 -16.00
C THR A 69 4.46 -8.84 -15.67
N GLY A 70 3.45 -8.76 -14.80
CA GLY A 70 2.64 -9.90 -14.41
C GLY A 70 1.85 -10.51 -15.58
N ASP A 71 1.80 -11.84 -15.62
CA ASP A 71 1.11 -12.62 -16.63
C ASP A 71 -0.27 -13.08 -16.12
N LYS A 72 -1.33 -12.57 -16.75
CA LYS A 72 -2.72 -12.94 -16.40
C LYS A 72 -2.99 -14.44 -16.54
N HIS A 73 -2.44 -15.09 -17.56
CA HIS A 73 -2.65 -16.52 -17.75
C HIS A 73 -2.05 -17.33 -16.60
N ARG A 74 -0.85 -16.97 -16.15
CA ARG A 74 -0.23 -17.58 -14.95
C ARG A 74 -1.03 -17.28 -13.69
N GLY A 75 -1.53 -16.04 -13.53
CA GLY A 75 -2.38 -15.68 -12.39
C GLY A 75 -3.63 -16.55 -12.29
N TYR A 76 -4.34 -16.79 -13.40
CA TYR A 76 -5.48 -17.68 -13.45
C TYR A 76 -5.11 -19.17 -13.23
N GLN A 77 -3.95 -19.60 -13.73
CA GLN A 77 -3.45 -20.97 -13.46
C GLN A 77 -3.14 -21.19 -11.98
N LEU A 78 -2.51 -20.21 -11.32
CA LEU A 78 -2.14 -20.29 -9.89
C LEU A 78 -3.37 -20.35 -8.97
N THR A 79 -4.46 -19.72 -9.38
CA THR A 79 -5.67 -19.60 -8.56
C THR A 79 -6.75 -20.61 -8.94
N GLU A 80 -6.64 -21.22 -10.11
CA GLU A 80 -7.72 -22.02 -10.74
C GLU A 80 -9.02 -21.20 -10.96
N PHE A 81 -8.90 -19.86 -11.00
CA PHE A 81 -10.02 -18.96 -11.26
C PHE A 81 -10.32 -18.86 -12.76
N ASN A 82 -11.49 -18.31 -13.05
CA ASN A 82 -11.95 -18.04 -14.42
C ASN A 82 -12.40 -16.56 -14.55
N ASN A 83 -12.89 -16.19 -15.74
CA ASN A 83 -13.33 -14.82 -16.01
C ASN A 83 -14.82 -14.57 -15.69
N ASP A 84 -15.50 -15.46 -14.97
CA ASP A 84 -16.94 -15.34 -14.72
C ASP A 84 -17.26 -14.25 -13.68
N LYS A 85 -16.31 -13.99 -12.76
CA LYS A 85 -16.42 -12.98 -11.71
C LYS A 85 -15.17 -12.14 -11.65
N LYS A 86 -15.27 -10.96 -11.04
CA LYS A 86 -14.12 -10.12 -10.71
C LYS A 86 -13.24 -10.76 -9.66
N VAL A 87 -11.96 -10.44 -9.68
CA VAL A 87 -10.99 -10.93 -8.71
C VAL A 87 -10.75 -9.89 -7.62
N LEU A 88 -11.00 -10.28 -6.37
CA LEU A 88 -10.71 -9.50 -5.18
C LEU A 88 -9.45 -10.04 -4.50
N LEU A 89 -8.42 -9.21 -4.41
CA LEU A 89 -7.23 -9.52 -3.63
C LEU A 89 -7.35 -8.95 -2.21
N VAL A 90 -7.08 -9.77 -1.20
CA VAL A 90 -7.05 -9.35 0.20
C VAL A 90 -5.64 -9.52 0.76
N MET A 91 -5.06 -8.45 1.34
CA MET A 91 -3.73 -8.51 1.98
C MET A 91 -3.65 -7.66 3.25
N GLY A 92 -3.24 -8.29 4.34
CA GLY A 92 -3.07 -7.66 5.66
C GLY A 92 -1.68 -7.04 5.91
N GLY A 93 -0.84 -6.91 4.87
CA GLY A 93 0.57 -6.54 4.99
C GLY A 93 1.50 -7.75 5.13
N SER A 94 2.82 -7.52 5.26
CA SER A 94 3.84 -8.59 5.23
C SER A 94 3.73 -9.61 6.36
N LEU A 95 3.22 -9.22 7.51
CA LEU A 95 3.01 -10.12 8.66
C LEU A 95 1.60 -10.74 8.67
N GLY A 96 0.72 -10.30 7.79
CA GLY A 96 -0.69 -10.61 7.83
C GLY A 96 -1.44 -9.86 8.93
N SER A 97 -2.74 -10.06 9.01
CA SER A 97 -3.60 -9.49 10.05
C SER A 97 -4.70 -10.48 10.43
N LYS A 98 -4.57 -11.09 11.62
CA LYS A 98 -5.58 -12.04 12.10
C LYS A 98 -6.98 -11.43 12.09
N LYS A 99 -7.14 -10.19 12.59
CA LYS A 99 -8.43 -9.50 12.64
C LYS A 99 -9.03 -9.31 11.25
N LEU A 100 -8.23 -8.86 10.27
CA LEU A 100 -8.69 -8.74 8.89
C LEU A 100 -9.06 -10.11 8.29
N ASN A 101 -8.20 -11.12 8.49
CA ASN A 101 -8.46 -12.47 7.99
C ASN A 101 -9.77 -13.04 8.54
N ASP A 102 -10.01 -12.87 9.84
CA ASP A 102 -11.24 -13.36 10.49
C ASP A 102 -12.48 -12.66 9.90
N ILE A 103 -12.43 -11.33 9.70
CA ILE A 103 -13.52 -10.57 9.10
C ILE A 103 -13.79 -11.03 7.65
N ILE A 104 -12.76 -11.20 6.84
CA ILE A 104 -12.91 -11.67 5.45
C ILE A 104 -13.54 -13.05 5.41
N ARG A 105 -13.09 -13.98 6.25
CA ARG A 105 -13.64 -15.34 6.31
C ARG A 105 -15.10 -15.37 6.79
N GLN A 106 -15.45 -14.54 7.77
CA GLN A 106 -16.84 -14.41 8.24
C GLN A 106 -17.79 -13.88 7.16
N ASN A 107 -17.26 -13.08 6.22
CA ASN A 107 -18.03 -12.47 5.14
C ASN A 107 -17.82 -13.16 3.78
N LEU A 108 -17.19 -14.34 3.76
CA LEU A 108 -16.75 -14.96 2.53
C LEU A 108 -17.90 -15.29 1.57
N GLU A 109 -19.01 -15.84 2.06
CA GLU A 109 -20.19 -16.13 1.25
C GLU A 109 -20.70 -14.88 0.53
N THR A 110 -20.79 -13.78 1.26
CA THR A 110 -21.20 -12.47 0.71
C THR A 110 -20.22 -11.96 -0.36
N LEU A 111 -18.92 -12.09 -0.13
CA LEU A 111 -17.90 -11.69 -1.10
C LEU A 111 -17.97 -12.54 -2.38
N GLN A 112 -18.20 -13.83 -2.22
CA GLN A 112 -18.30 -14.78 -3.33
C GLN A 112 -19.55 -14.60 -4.21
N GLU A 113 -20.54 -13.82 -3.78
CA GLU A 113 -21.67 -13.42 -4.66
C GLU A 113 -21.16 -12.66 -5.90
N SER A 114 -20.07 -11.88 -5.76
CA SER A 114 -19.56 -10.97 -6.80
C SER A 114 -18.12 -11.20 -7.19
N TYR A 115 -17.33 -11.89 -6.36
CA TYR A 115 -15.89 -12.01 -6.53
C TYR A 115 -15.39 -13.45 -6.45
N GLN A 116 -14.26 -13.68 -7.10
CA GLN A 116 -13.30 -14.73 -6.77
C GLN A 116 -12.23 -14.11 -5.89
N VAL A 117 -11.93 -14.70 -4.73
CA VAL A 117 -11.15 -14.05 -3.67
C VAL A 117 -9.78 -14.70 -3.52
N ILE A 118 -8.73 -13.92 -3.73
CA ILE A 118 -7.33 -14.26 -3.38
C ILE A 118 -7.05 -13.67 -2.01
N HIS A 119 -6.65 -14.50 -1.03
CA HIS A 119 -6.40 -14.04 0.33
C HIS A 119 -4.96 -14.30 0.76
N LEU A 120 -4.14 -13.24 0.84
CA LEU A 120 -2.79 -13.30 1.41
C LEU A 120 -2.87 -13.14 2.93
N THR A 121 -2.90 -14.26 3.63
CA THR A 121 -3.25 -14.31 5.05
C THR A 121 -2.11 -13.90 5.98
N GLY A 122 -0.85 -14.03 5.54
CA GLY A 122 0.35 -13.89 6.36
C GLY A 122 0.83 -15.23 6.93
N LYS A 123 2.11 -15.27 7.30
CA LYS A 123 2.77 -16.49 7.76
C LYS A 123 2.11 -17.08 9.01
N GLY A 124 1.76 -18.37 8.94
CA GLY A 124 1.13 -19.11 10.04
C GLY A 124 -0.35 -18.78 10.26
N LEU A 125 -1.00 -18.05 9.32
CA LEU A 125 -2.40 -17.62 9.42
C LEU A 125 -3.31 -18.27 8.38
N LEU A 126 -2.85 -19.30 7.66
CA LEU A 126 -3.71 -20.16 6.85
C LEU A 126 -4.75 -20.84 7.72
N ASP A 127 -5.94 -21.02 7.16
CA ASP A 127 -7.00 -21.82 7.79
C ASP A 127 -7.38 -22.96 6.84
N ASN A 128 -6.99 -24.18 7.22
CA ASN A 128 -7.18 -25.37 6.41
C ASN A 128 -8.67 -25.75 6.22
N SER A 129 -9.57 -25.20 7.04
CA SER A 129 -11.02 -25.43 6.87
C SER A 129 -11.58 -24.82 5.58
N TYR A 130 -10.87 -23.89 4.98
CA TYR A 130 -11.23 -23.21 3.73
C TYR A 130 -10.53 -23.78 2.48
N VAL A 131 -9.73 -24.84 2.61
CA VAL A 131 -9.09 -25.49 1.47
C VAL A 131 -10.16 -26.14 0.57
N GLY A 132 -10.10 -25.86 -0.73
CA GLY A 132 -11.08 -26.36 -1.71
C GLY A 132 -12.41 -25.58 -1.73
N THR A 133 -12.52 -24.47 -1.00
CA THR A 133 -13.68 -23.57 -1.09
C THR A 133 -13.73 -22.96 -2.50
N LYS A 134 -14.88 -23.10 -3.16
CA LYS A 134 -15.07 -22.53 -4.50
C LYS A 134 -14.85 -21.00 -4.49
N ASP A 135 -14.26 -20.45 -5.54
CA ASP A 135 -14.04 -19.01 -5.69
C ASP A 135 -13.22 -18.36 -4.54
N TYR A 136 -12.40 -19.16 -3.82
CA TYR A 136 -11.54 -18.68 -2.73
C TYR A 136 -10.23 -19.46 -2.65
N ILE A 137 -9.12 -18.74 -2.62
CA ILE A 137 -7.81 -19.33 -2.43
C ILE A 137 -7.00 -18.52 -1.41
N GLN A 138 -6.25 -19.21 -0.56
CA GLN A 138 -5.40 -18.63 0.44
C GLN A 138 -3.93 -18.90 0.15
N PHE A 139 -3.09 -17.89 0.39
CA PHE A 139 -1.63 -18.02 0.43
C PHE A 139 -1.12 -17.40 1.73
N GLU A 140 -0.15 -18.03 2.39
CA GLU A 140 0.53 -17.38 3.53
C GLU A 140 1.35 -16.18 3.07
N PHE A 141 2.10 -16.39 2.01
CA PHE A 141 3.00 -15.39 1.45
C PHE A 141 3.26 -15.73 -0.03
N VAL A 142 3.25 -14.71 -0.86
CA VAL A 142 3.59 -14.81 -2.28
C VAL A 142 4.70 -13.82 -2.58
N LYS A 143 5.76 -14.27 -3.24
CA LYS A 143 6.90 -13.42 -3.62
C LYS A 143 6.98 -13.26 -5.13
N ASP A 144 7.37 -14.31 -5.81
CA ASP A 144 7.69 -14.24 -7.25
C ASP A 144 6.42 -14.22 -8.11
N ASP A 145 5.34 -14.85 -7.66
CA ASP A 145 4.06 -14.89 -8.38
C ASP A 145 3.10 -13.73 -8.03
N LEU A 146 3.52 -12.80 -7.14
CA LEU A 146 2.66 -11.68 -6.72
C LEU A 146 2.25 -10.80 -7.89
N THR A 147 3.14 -10.57 -8.85
CA THR A 147 2.86 -9.78 -10.04
C THR A 147 1.78 -10.41 -10.92
N ASP A 148 1.78 -11.73 -11.04
CA ASP A 148 0.78 -12.49 -11.80
C ASP A 148 -0.59 -12.44 -11.12
N LEU A 149 -0.64 -12.56 -9.78
CA LEU A 149 -1.87 -12.37 -9.00
C LEU A 149 -2.41 -10.94 -9.11
N LEU A 150 -1.53 -9.94 -9.05
CA LEU A 150 -1.92 -8.53 -9.24
C LEU A 150 -2.43 -8.26 -10.65
N ALA A 151 -1.90 -8.96 -11.67
CA ALA A 151 -2.33 -8.79 -13.05
C ALA A 151 -3.79 -9.23 -13.29
N ILE A 152 -4.32 -10.17 -12.49
CA ILE A 152 -5.72 -10.61 -12.56
C ILE A 152 -6.63 -9.90 -11.55
N THR A 153 -6.06 -9.08 -10.65
CA THR A 153 -6.81 -8.42 -9.57
C THR A 153 -7.61 -7.25 -10.11
N ASP A 154 -8.91 -7.23 -9.83
CA ASP A 154 -9.80 -6.12 -10.15
C ASP A 154 -9.91 -5.11 -9.02
N THR A 155 -9.98 -5.55 -7.78
CA THR A 155 -10.14 -4.69 -6.59
C THR A 155 -9.29 -5.26 -5.47
N VAL A 156 -8.75 -4.40 -4.61
CA VAL A 156 -7.96 -4.85 -3.46
C VAL A 156 -8.57 -4.38 -2.15
N ILE A 157 -8.58 -5.27 -1.14
CA ILE A 157 -8.75 -4.91 0.27
C ILE A 157 -7.36 -4.99 0.92
N SER A 158 -6.87 -3.89 1.47
CA SER A 158 -5.52 -3.86 2.05
C SER A 158 -5.40 -2.94 3.25
N ARG A 159 -4.33 -3.13 4.02
CA ARG A 159 -3.82 -2.09 4.92
C ARG A 159 -3.30 -0.91 4.10
N ALA A 160 -3.20 0.28 4.73
CA ALA A 160 -2.78 1.50 4.07
C ALA A 160 -1.29 1.83 4.27
N GLY A 161 -0.43 0.81 4.16
CA GLY A 161 1.03 1.03 4.10
C GLY A 161 1.42 1.70 2.79
N SER A 162 2.21 2.77 2.85
CA SER A 162 2.50 3.63 1.70
C SER A 162 3.01 2.88 0.47
N ASN A 163 3.94 1.93 0.63
CA ASN A 163 4.47 1.18 -0.52
C ASN A 163 3.37 0.42 -1.26
N ALA A 164 2.52 -0.32 -0.52
CA ALA A 164 1.46 -1.14 -1.14
C ALA A 164 0.42 -0.28 -1.86
N ILE A 165 -0.04 0.82 -1.24
CA ILE A 165 -1.07 1.67 -1.84
C ILE A 165 -0.58 2.38 -3.11
N TYR A 166 0.71 2.73 -3.19
CA TYR A 166 1.29 3.27 -4.40
C TYR A 166 1.53 2.21 -5.48
N GLU A 167 1.81 0.95 -5.11
CA GLU A 167 1.85 -0.17 -6.05
C GLU A 167 0.48 -0.40 -6.70
N PHE A 168 -0.60 -0.40 -5.91
CA PHE A 168 -1.97 -0.52 -6.44
C PHE A 168 -2.36 0.69 -7.31
N LEU A 169 -1.95 1.91 -6.92
CA LEU A 169 -2.17 3.11 -7.72
C LEU A 169 -1.47 3.01 -9.09
N ALA A 170 -0.23 2.55 -9.12
CA ALA A 170 0.54 2.37 -10.36
C ALA A 170 -0.08 1.32 -11.30
N LEU A 171 -0.72 0.29 -10.72
CA LEU A 171 -1.47 -0.73 -11.45
C LEU A 171 -2.92 -0.33 -11.74
N ARG A 172 -3.39 0.80 -11.20
CA ARG A 172 -4.77 1.28 -11.33
C ARG A 172 -5.80 0.31 -10.80
N ILE A 173 -5.49 -0.33 -9.68
CA ILE A 173 -6.39 -1.26 -8.98
C ILE A 173 -7.14 -0.46 -7.92
N PRO A 174 -8.48 -0.28 -8.03
CA PRO A 174 -9.28 0.36 -7.00
C PRO A 174 -9.12 -0.30 -5.63
N MET A 175 -9.07 0.52 -4.57
CA MET A 175 -8.70 0.08 -3.24
C MET A 175 -9.83 0.28 -2.24
N LEU A 176 -10.07 -0.74 -1.40
CA LEU A 176 -10.74 -0.60 -0.11
C LEU A 176 -9.66 -0.68 0.98
N LEU A 177 -9.35 0.44 1.60
CA LEU A 177 -8.29 0.54 2.59
C LEU A 177 -8.84 0.35 4.00
N ILE A 178 -8.25 -0.58 4.75
CA ILE A 178 -8.55 -0.85 6.15
C ILE A 178 -7.27 -0.60 6.96
N PRO A 179 -7.00 0.67 7.34
CA PRO A 179 -5.78 1.03 8.04
C PRO A 179 -5.70 0.39 9.42
N LEU A 180 -4.48 0.25 9.95
CA LEU A 180 -4.25 -0.13 11.35
C LEU A 180 -4.86 0.92 12.28
N GLY A 181 -5.55 0.46 13.33
CA GLY A 181 -6.13 1.31 14.36
C GLY A 181 -5.07 2.04 15.21
N LEU A 182 -5.52 3.01 16.00
CA LEU A 182 -4.64 3.79 16.89
C LEU A 182 -4.10 2.97 18.07
N ASP A 183 -4.70 1.83 18.37
CA ASP A 183 -4.22 0.83 19.34
C ASP A 183 -2.96 0.08 18.84
N GLN A 184 -2.76 0.01 17.52
CA GLN A 184 -1.68 -0.74 16.88
C GLN A 184 -0.65 0.16 16.18
N SER A 185 -1.00 1.41 15.87
CA SER A 185 -0.16 2.35 15.15
C SER A 185 -0.32 3.77 15.68
N ARG A 186 0.54 4.67 15.22
CA ARG A 186 0.43 6.11 15.51
C ARG A 186 -0.60 6.85 14.63
N GLY A 187 -1.36 6.13 13.79
CA GLY A 187 -2.33 6.71 12.89
C GLY A 187 -1.81 7.03 11.48
N ASP A 188 -0.54 6.78 11.19
CA ASP A 188 0.07 7.01 9.88
C ASP A 188 -0.70 6.34 8.74
N GLN A 189 -1.15 5.10 8.92
CA GLN A 189 -1.96 4.43 7.92
C GLN A 189 -3.36 5.04 7.75
N ILE A 190 -3.93 5.58 8.82
CA ILE A 190 -5.22 6.29 8.74
C ILE A 190 -5.07 7.56 7.89
N ASP A 191 -3.99 8.32 8.10
CA ASP A 191 -3.70 9.51 7.31
C ASP A 191 -3.44 9.16 5.85
N ASN A 192 -2.66 8.11 5.58
CA ASN A 192 -2.42 7.61 4.22
C ASN A 192 -3.72 7.20 3.51
N ALA A 193 -4.60 6.44 4.19
CA ALA A 193 -5.87 5.99 3.64
C ALA A 193 -6.78 7.17 3.30
N LYS A 194 -6.95 8.13 4.23
CA LYS A 194 -7.75 9.34 4.02
C LYS A 194 -7.21 10.20 2.86
N HIS A 195 -5.88 10.30 2.73
CA HIS A 195 -5.26 11.00 1.61
C HIS A 195 -5.66 10.37 0.28
N PHE A 196 -5.54 9.03 0.15
CA PHE A 196 -5.90 8.31 -1.07
C PHE A 196 -7.39 8.39 -1.39
N GLU A 197 -8.25 8.29 -0.39
CA GLU A 197 -9.70 8.46 -0.55
C GLU A 197 -10.05 9.89 -1.00
N SER A 198 -9.43 10.92 -0.43
CA SER A 198 -9.64 12.32 -0.82
C SER A 198 -9.23 12.62 -2.27
N LYS A 199 -8.29 11.84 -2.82
CA LYS A 199 -7.89 11.91 -4.23
C LYS A 199 -8.79 11.07 -5.16
N GLY A 200 -9.77 10.34 -4.62
CA GLY A 200 -10.67 9.51 -5.40
C GLY A 200 -10.05 8.19 -5.88
N PHE A 201 -9.00 7.67 -5.20
CA PHE A 201 -8.30 6.43 -5.59
C PHE A 201 -8.92 5.17 -4.97
N GLY A 202 -9.90 5.31 -4.10
CA GLY A 202 -10.58 4.22 -3.42
C GLY A 202 -11.42 4.68 -2.25
N LYS A 203 -11.69 3.76 -1.34
CA LYS A 203 -12.50 3.98 -0.13
C LYS A 203 -11.76 3.53 1.11
N THR A 204 -12.19 4.02 2.27
CA THR A 204 -11.59 3.69 3.57
C THR A 204 -12.66 3.23 4.56
N ILE A 205 -12.38 2.14 5.26
CA ILE A 205 -13.14 1.72 6.44
C ILE A 205 -12.18 1.66 7.63
N LEU A 206 -12.48 2.34 8.72
CA LEU A 206 -11.70 2.18 9.94
C LEU A 206 -11.97 0.79 10.55
N GLU A 207 -10.92 0.14 11.04
CA GLU A 207 -11.01 -1.23 11.54
C GLU A 207 -12.05 -1.40 12.67
N ASP A 208 -12.27 -0.35 13.48
CA ASP A 208 -13.23 -0.37 14.58
C ASP A 208 -14.70 -0.24 14.13
N THR A 209 -14.93 0.28 12.93
CA THR A 209 -16.27 0.43 12.34
C THR A 209 -16.58 -0.61 11.27
N LEU A 210 -15.64 -1.54 11.04
CA LEU A 210 -15.78 -2.55 10.00
C LEU A 210 -16.84 -3.59 10.37
N THR A 211 -17.93 -3.57 9.63
CA THR A 211 -19.04 -4.53 9.70
C THR A 211 -19.27 -5.16 8.32
N GLU A 212 -20.01 -6.27 8.26
CA GLU A 212 -20.42 -6.90 7.00
C GLU A 212 -21.12 -5.89 6.08
N ASN A 213 -22.07 -5.15 6.61
CA ASN A 213 -22.85 -4.18 5.83
C ASN A 213 -21.98 -3.05 5.29
N GLU A 214 -21.03 -2.56 6.09
CA GLU A 214 -20.07 -1.52 5.66
C GLU A 214 -19.14 -2.06 4.56
N LEU A 215 -18.60 -3.26 4.75
CA LEU A 215 -17.76 -3.92 3.74
C LEU A 215 -18.49 -4.06 2.40
N LYS A 216 -19.72 -4.58 2.44
CA LYS A 216 -20.57 -4.74 1.24
C LYS A 216 -20.91 -3.41 0.57
N THR A 217 -21.22 -2.39 1.37
CA THR A 217 -21.57 -1.05 0.88
C THR A 217 -20.38 -0.40 0.17
N GLN A 218 -19.20 -0.39 0.78
CA GLN A 218 -18.02 0.24 0.21
C GLN A 218 -17.51 -0.49 -1.03
N LEU A 219 -17.56 -1.82 -1.07
CA LEU A 219 -17.23 -2.57 -2.28
C LEU A 219 -18.21 -2.27 -3.43
N ARG A 220 -19.51 -2.17 -3.15
CA ARG A 220 -20.49 -1.77 -4.17
C ARG A 220 -20.25 -0.34 -4.68
N GLU A 221 -19.91 0.59 -3.81
CA GLU A 221 -19.56 1.95 -4.21
C GLU A 221 -18.33 1.99 -5.11
N ILE A 222 -17.29 1.20 -4.80
CA ILE A 222 -16.10 1.05 -5.64
C ILE A 222 -16.50 0.51 -7.02
N GLU A 223 -17.32 -0.53 -7.07
CA GLU A 223 -17.73 -1.13 -8.34
C GLU A 223 -18.61 -0.18 -9.18
N THR A 224 -19.52 0.56 -8.54
CA THR A 224 -20.38 1.53 -9.22
C THR A 224 -19.58 2.70 -9.81
N ASN A 225 -18.53 3.13 -9.10
CA ASN A 225 -17.72 4.30 -9.51
C ASN A 225 -16.36 3.87 -10.10
N ARG A 226 -16.21 2.61 -10.49
CA ARG A 226 -14.94 2.02 -10.90
C ARG A 226 -14.22 2.81 -11.98
N ASP A 227 -14.91 3.17 -13.05
CA ASP A 227 -14.33 3.88 -14.18
C ASP A 227 -13.84 5.28 -13.78
N ASP A 228 -14.58 5.97 -12.92
CA ASP A 228 -14.17 7.27 -12.39
C ASP A 228 -12.96 7.15 -11.46
N ILE A 229 -12.92 6.13 -10.60
CA ILE A 229 -11.77 5.84 -9.74
C ILE A 229 -10.51 5.58 -10.60
N ILE A 230 -10.62 4.72 -11.61
CA ILE A 230 -9.51 4.43 -12.53
C ILE A 230 -9.07 5.68 -13.27
N LYS A 231 -10.00 6.51 -13.73
CA LYS A 231 -9.70 7.78 -14.38
C LYS A 231 -8.97 8.75 -13.44
N GLN A 232 -9.38 8.83 -12.18
CA GLN A 232 -8.65 9.62 -11.17
C GLN A 232 -7.23 9.07 -10.95
N MET A 233 -7.07 7.75 -10.82
CA MET A 233 -5.75 7.13 -10.70
C MET A 233 -4.84 7.43 -11.90
N GLN A 234 -5.40 7.59 -13.10
CA GLN A 234 -4.63 7.95 -14.30
C GLN A 234 -4.09 9.38 -14.27
N THR A 235 -4.66 10.26 -13.45
CA THR A 235 -4.16 11.64 -13.28
C THR A 235 -2.86 11.67 -12.46
N TYR A 236 -2.61 10.63 -11.67
CA TYR A 236 -1.38 10.53 -10.90
C TYR A 236 -0.19 10.28 -11.84
N LYS A 237 0.79 11.16 -11.76
CA LYS A 237 2.07 11.01 -12.47
C LYS A 237 3.15 10.62 -11.46
N GLU A 238 3.86 9.56 -11.74
CA GLU A 238 5.08 9.22 -11.01
C GLU A 238 6.05 10.40 -11.14
N SER A 239 6.47 10.97 -10.01
CA SER A 239 7.27 12.20 -9.99
C SER A 239 8.73 11.95 -10.35
N PHE A 240 9.23 10.75 -10.01
CA PHE A 240 10.62 10.34 -10.25
C PHE A 240 10.69 8.87 -10.66
N THR A 241 11.46 8.59 -11.71
CA THR A 241 11.92 7.23 -11.94
C THR A 241 12.95 6.84 -10.87
N ARG A 242 13.25 5.55 -10.73
CA ARG A 242 14.32 5.08 -9.84
C ARG A 242 15.67 5.73 -10.19
N GLN A 243 15.94 5.92 -11.49
CA GLN A 243 17.17 6.53 -11.98
C GLN A 243 17.23 8.01 -11.62
N ASP A 244 16.12 8.76 -11.79
CA ASP A 244 16.04 10.18 -11.42
C ASP A 244 16.26 10.38 -9.92
N LEU A 245 15.64 9.53 -9.08
CA LEU A 245 15.82 9.56 -7.64
C LEU A 245 17.28 9.28 -7.25
N PHE A 246 17.89 8.28 -7.87
CA PHE A 246 19.30 7.94 -7.61
C PHE A 246 20.22 9.11 -7.97
N GLN A 247 20.02 9.72 -9.15
CA GLN A 247 20.80 10.89 -9.57
C GLN A 247 20.60 12.09 -8.64
N LYS A 248 19.36 12.31 -8.18
CA LYS A 248 19.07 13.37 -7.20
C LYS A 248 19.77 13.13 -5.87
N ILE A 249 19.78 11.88 -5.36
CA ILE A 249 20.50 11.52 -4.12
C ILE A 249 21.98 11.87 -4.24
N ILE A 250 22.62 11.50 -5.35
CA ILE A 250 24.03 11.79 -5.59
C ILE A 250 24.28 13.30 -5.62
N ASN A 251 23.50 14.04 -6.39
CA ASN A 251 23.65 15.49 -6.51
C ASN A 251 23.48 16.18 -5.16
N ASP A 252 22.44 15.83 -4.39
CA ASP A 252 22.17 16.44 -3.09
C ASP A 252 23.21 16.02 -2.01
N ALA A 253 23.78 14.82 -2.11
CA ALA A 253 24.84 14.38 -1.21
C ALA A 253 26.16 15.14 -1.46
N LEU A 254 26.49 15.40 -2.73
CA LEU A 254 27.74 16.02 -3.14
C LEU A 254 27.70 17.55 -3.22
N SER A 255 26.52 18.19 -3.24
CA SER A 255 26.40 19.66 -3.19
C SER A 255 26.95 20.18 -1.86
N GLU A 256 27.69 21.31 -1.87
CA GLU A 256 28.22 21.96 -0.68
C GLU A 256 27.13 22.57 0.23
#